data_fd4359082df95a5735af3a949160050f
#
_entry.id   fd4359082df95a5735af3a949160050f
#
_cell.length_a   1.000
_cell.length_b   1.000
_cell.length_c   1.000
_cell.angle_alpha   90.00
_cell.angle_beta   90.00
_cell.angle_gamma   90.00
#
_symmetry.space_group_name_H-M   'P 1'
#
loop_
_entity.id
_entity.type
_entity.pdbx_description
1 polymer ?
#
loop_
_entity_poly.entity_id
_entity_poly.type
_entity_poly.pdbx_seq_one_letter_code
_entity_poly.pdbx_strand_id
1 'polypeptide(L)'
;MGNQINSNFIINKMKNRKGFALLGTLILVFVISTFGLALLTMTQNDIKLSTLQKASKETFYIAESGIDHAISYLENLGTPDFPSPHYLTEENEGYIDLGNGKYKASIQSAGTFSYILRSTGERPWTNSSGKISKTIESKVILENFALYAYFSDNELFPEDIDAGYGGQKIWFYGNDHIGGPLHSNDRLHMAGEPTFDGPVTSSWVNPTNPADVSWEAYDAQTNPHFLGNPGYQGGVNPIPLPEYREISDPTDPDSLQRIAAGSEEFIDTHGNGAYVPNDGFNVTDGIWVKGNVNTLTLGVDYQDNSKITIEQTGKTTIIYQVETPITIGSKTYPSGTTLIDVNVGGVHTYENPSGYPNGVLYVDGNINNLKSTTTDGGLKGKLTIASDSTITIGDNVLYNTRVNDPDCFDVPAGTYPDIPDSLGLVSEGNIMIDDNYETNLLNDLEINAIIMALGTSFYYEGWKYNMQGILTVHGSFIQKQRGPVGTFNSWGKQSGYTKDYQFDTRMSIDNPVLGQVLPPYFPTTGKYIKLYWKEVY
;
A
#
# COMPACT_ATOMS: atom_id res chain seq x y z
N MET A 1 109.39 -43.59 21.00
CA MET A 1 108.63 -42.54 21.66
C MET A 1 107.22 -42.63 21.13
N GLY A 2 106.37 -43.29 21.80
CA GLY A 2 104.99 -43.55 21.34
C GLY A 2 104.01 -42.70 22.17
N ASN A 3 103.15 -41.94 21.49
CA ASN A 3 102.09 -41.18 22.10
C ASN A 3 100.88 -42.10 22.40
N GLN A 4 100.67 -42.40 23.72
CA GLN A 4 99.38 -42.89 24.16
C GLN A 4 98.37 -41.75 24.16
N ILE A 5 97.52 -41.72 23.25
CA ILE A 5 96.39 -40.80 23.23
C ILE A 5 95.32 -41.31 24.21
N ASN A 6 95.00 -40.47 25.17
CA ASN A 6 94.19 -40.73 26.35
C ASN A 6 92.71 -41.05 25.91
N SER A 7 92.39 -42.39 25.82
CA SER A 7 91.04 -42.90 25.47
C SER A 7 89.97 -42.52 26.52
N ASN A 8 90.32 -42.10 27.71
CA ASN A 8 89.37 -41.72 28.78
C ASN A 8 88.69 -40.32 28.57
N PHE A 9 89.32 -39.46 27.80
CA PHE A 9 88.73 -38.13 27.51
C PHE A 9 87.58 -38.20 26.50
N ILE A 10 87.64 -39.16 25.56
CA ILE A 10 86.63 -39.37 24.56
C ILE A 10 85.37 -40.05 25.13
N ILE A 11 85.56 -41.00 26.06
CA ILE A 11 84.44 -41.73 26.69
C ILE A 11 83.61 -40.84 27.61
N ASN A 12 84.24 -39.93 28.34
CA ASN A 12 83.53 -38.97 29.23
C ASN A 12 82.77 -37.92 28.40
N LYS A 13 83.25 -37.52 27.21
CA LYS A 13 82.54 -36.60 26.31
C LYS A 13 81.30 -37.21 25.63
N MET A 14 81.33 -38.55 25.44
CA MET A 14 80.19 -39.31 24.96
C MET A 14 79.13 -39.60 26.03
N LYS A 15 79.49 -39.78 27.26
CA LYS A 15 78.55 -39.98 28.38
C LYS A 15 77.69 -38.71 28.66
N ASN A 16 78.30 -37.52 28.55
CA ASN A 16 77.57 -36.25 28.69
C ASN A 16 76.63 -35.97 27.56
N ARG A 17 76.92 -36.45 26.33
CA ARG A 17 76.00 -36.33 25.19
C ARG A 17 74.74 -37.17 25.33
N LYS A 18 74.78 -38.33 25.95
CA LYS A 18 73.59 -39.18 26.20
C LYS A 18 72.65 -38.57 27.21
N GLY A 19 73.13 -37.88 28.22
CA GLY A 19 72.33 -37.14 29.21
C GLY A 19 71.62 -35.91 28.58
N PHE A 20 72.31 -35.20 27.71
CA PHE A 20 71.78 -34.03 27.03
C PHE A 20 70.68 -34.40 26.03
N ALA A 21 70.83 -35.54 25.33
CA ALA A 21 69.78 -36.03 24.39
C ALA A 21 68.53 -36.44 25.14
N LEU A 22 68.64 -37.07 26.32
CA LEU A 22 67.46 -37.40 27.13
C LEU A 22 66.76 -36.17 27.69
N LEU A 23 67.48 -35.14 28.12
CA LEU A 23 66.90 -33.87 28.55
C LEU A 23 66.19 -33.16 27.38
N GLY A 24 66.81 -33.16 26.18
CA GLY A 24 66.22 -32.56 24.97
C GLY A 24 64.96 -33.26 24.54
N THR A 25 64.91 -34.62 24.57
CA THR A 25 63.66 -35.37 24.24
C THR A 25 62.57 -35.13 25.29
N LEU A 26 62.90 -34.98 26.55
CA LEU A 26 61.93 -34.71 27.63
C LEU A 26 61.32 -33.32 27.50
N ILE A 27 62.14 -32.30 27.17
CA ILE A 27 61.67 -30.95 26.85
C ILE A 27 60.78 -30.97 25.60
N LEU A 28 61.18 -31.68 24.56
CA LEU A 28 60.40 -31.78 23.31
C LEU A 28 59.03 -32.43 23.57
N VAL A 29 58.98 -33.53 24.33
CA VAL A 29 57.72 -34.22 24.73
C VAL A 29 56.84 -33.28 25.54
N PHE A 30 57.41 -32.51 26.45
CA PHE A 30 56.69 -31.53 27.26
C PHE A 30 56.10 -30.39 26.38
N VAL A 31 56.86 -29.86 25.43
CA VAL A 31 56.40 -28.83 24.49
C VAL A 31 55.29 -29.37 23.60
N ILE A 32 55.44 -30.57 23.03
CA ILE A 32 54.39 -31.21 22.21
C ILE A 32 53.13 -31.48 23.02
N SER A 33 53.27 -31.95 24.29
CA SER A 33 52.12 -32.20 25.16
C SER A 33 51.38 -30.90 25.54
N THR A 34 52.10 -29.80 25.82
CA THR A 34 51.49 -28.49 26.10
C THR A 34 50.80 -27.90 24.86
N PHE A 35 51.42 -28.04 23.67
CA PHE A 35 50.80 -27.67 22.39
C PHE A 35 49.54 -28.50 22.12
N GLY A 36 49.59 -29.82 22.34
CA GLY A 36 48.43 -30.69 22.19
C GLY A 36 47.27 -30.33 23.12
N LEU A 37 47.59 -29.98 24.38
CA LEU A 37 46.57 -29.52 25.32
C LEU A 37 45.98 -28.16 24.94
N ALA A 38 46.80 -27.23 24.44
CA ALA A 38 46.36 -25.94 23.96
C ALA A 38 45.43 -26.07 22.73
N LEU A 39 45.77 -26.93 21.77
CA LEU A 39 44.93 -27.24 20.61
C LEU A 39 43.59 -27.87 21.02
N LEU A 40 43.58 -28.80 21.97
CA LEU A 40 42.38 -29.44 22.50
C LEU A 40 41.44 -28.41 23.16
N THR A 41 41.99 -27.49 23.97
CA THR A 41 41.20 -26.44 24.61
C THR A 41 40.65 -25.45 23.57
N MET A 42 41.42 -25.09 22.55
CA MET A 42 40.99 -24.27 21.43
C MET A 42 39.83 -24.91 20.67
N THR A 43 39.99 -26.20 20.29
CA THR A 43 38.95 -26.96 19.60
C THR A 43 37.67 -27.10 20.44
N GLN A 44 37.77 -27.30 21.76
CA GLN A 44 36.61 -27.36 22.64
C GLN A 44 35.89 -25.99 22.73
N ASN A 45 36.63 -24.89 22.75
CA ASN A 45 36.06 -23.54 22.72
C ASN A 45 35.38 -23.25 21.40
N ASP A 46 35.98 -23.65 20.27
CA ASP A 46 35.40 -23.50 18.94
C ASP A 46 34.10 -24.30 18.78
N ILE A 47 34.05 -25.52 19.28
CA ILE A 47 32.82 -26.33 19.33
C ILE A 47 31.73 -25.67 20.17
N LYS A 48 32.09 -25.15 21.36
CA LYS A 48 31.13 -24.43 22.20
C LYS A 48 30.59 -23.17 21.53
N LEU A 49 31.47 -22.37 20.91
CA LEU A 49 31.11 -21.17 20.20
C LEU A 49 30.19 -21.47 19.01
N SER A 50 30.56 -22.47 18.19
CA SER A 50 29.74 -22.94 17.08
C SER A 50 28.34 -23.40 17.50
N THR A 51 28.29 -24.16 18.63
CA THR A 51 27.01 -24.63 19.18
C THR A 51 26.17 -23.47 19.70
N LEU A 52 26.79 -22.46 20.33
CA LEU A 52 26.11 -21.24 20.79
C LEU A 52 25.58 -20.43 19.64
N GLN A 53 26.37 -20.24 18.58
CA GLN A 53 25.96 -19.53 17.37
C GLN A 53 24.78 -20.24 16.70
N LYS A 54 24.82 -21.57 16.59
CA LYS A 54 23.70 -22.36 16.03
C LYS A 54 22.44 -22.19 16.88
N ALA A 55 22.56 -22.33 18.21
CA ALA A 55 21.42 -22.17 19.11
C ALA A 55 20.85 -20.75 19.11
N SER A 56 21.71 -19.72 18.99
CA SER A 56 21.29 -18.32 18.84
C SER A 56 20.53 -18.09 17.55
N LYS A 57 20.99 -18.65 16.40
CA LYS A 57 20.27 -18.60 15.13
C LYS A 57 18.92 -19.30 15.19
N GLU A 58 18.85 -20.49 15.79
CA GLU A 58 17.59 -21.21 15.93
C GLU A 58 16.60 -20.45 16.82
N THR A 59 17.07 -19.84 17.93
CA THR A 59 16.25 -19.00 18.80
C THR A 59 15.72 -17.76 18.06
N PHE A 60 16.55 -17.18 17.18
CA PHE A 60 16.16 -16.10 16.31
C PHE A 60 15.02 -16.49 15.36
N TYR A 61 15.12 -17.63 14.65
CA TYR A 61 14.05 -18.13 13.79
C TYR A 61 12.77 -18.49 14.57
N ILE A 62 12.88 -18.93 15.81
CA ILE A 62 11.73 -19.14 16.70
C ILE A 62 11.02 -17.80 16.97
N ALA A 63 11.78 -16.72 17.24
CA ALA A 63 11.21 -15.39 17.42
C ALA A 63 10.57 -14.87 16.11
N GLU A 64 11.24 -15.08 14.97
CA GLU A 64 10.72 -14.68 13.64
C GLU A 64 9.39 -15.39 13.32
N SER A 65 9.29 -16.68 13.60
CA SER A 65 8.03 -17.42 13.45
C SER A 65 6.88 -16.84 14.27
N GLY A 66 7.18 -16.23 15.43
CA GLY A 66 6.17 -15.53 16.22
C GLY A 66 5.70 -14.21 15.57
N ILE A 67 6.56 -13.51 14.84
CA ILE A 67 6.17 -12.35 14.03
C ILE A 67 5.26 -12.80 12.88
N ASP A 68 5.63 -13.86 12.15
CA ASP A 68 4.83 -14.37 11.04
C ASP A 68 3.46 -14.88 11.51
N HIS A 69 3.40 -15.52 12.69
CA HIS A 69 2.13 -15.92 13.30
C HIS A 69 1.28 -14.70 13.69
N ALA A 70 1.89 -13.63 14.21
CA ALA A 70 1.16 -12.39 14.53
C ALA A 70 0.61 -11.70 13.29
N ILE A 71 1.33 -11.73 12.16
CA ILE A 71 0.84 -11.23 10.88
C ILE A 71 -0.36 -12.06 10.42
N SER A 72 -0.24 -13.39 10.40
CA SER A 72 -1.34 -14.27 10.00
C SER A 72 -2.57 -14.12 10.92
N TYR A 73 -2.36 -13.84 12.20
CA TYR A 73 -3.45 -13.56 13.15
C TYR A 73 -4.18 -12.26 12.79
N LEU A 74 -3.45 -11.19 12.44
CA LEU A 74 -4.03 -9.93 11.98
C LEU A 74 -4.80 -10.09 10.66
N GLU A 75 -4.24 -10.83 9.69
CA GLU A 75 -4.89 -11.10 8.39
C GLU A 75 -6.25 -11.80 8.53
N ASN A 76 -6.43 -12.59 9.60
CA ASN A 76 -7.70 -13.25 9.89
C ASN A 76 -8.70 -12.40 10.67
N LEU A 77 -8.25 -11.34 11.35
CA LEU A 77 -9.09 -10.47 12.17
C LEU A 77 -9.50 -9.15 11.50
N GLY A 78 -8.89 -8.83 10.37
CA GLY A 78 -9.05 -7.53 9.73
C GLY A 78 -8.23 -6.42 10.42
N THR A 79 -8.89 -5.37 10.92
CA THR A 79 -8.22 -4.19 11.52
C THR A 79 -8.58 -3.98 12.99
N PRO A 80 -8.25 -4.93 13.89
CA PRO A 80 -8.59 -4.81 15.30
C PRO A 80 -7.82 -3.67 15.97
N ASP A 81 -8.42 -3.01 16.95
CA ASP A 81 -7.72 -2.03 17.77
C ASP A 81 -7.16 -2.69 19.05
N PHE A 82 -5.83 -2.64 19.21
CA PHE A 82 -5.11 -3.11 20.37
C PHE A 82 -4.36 -1.95 21.03
N PRO A 83 -5.02 -1.13 21.88
CA PRO A 83 -4.39 0.04 22.51
C PRO A 83 -3.25 -0.34 23.46
N SER A 84 -3.24 -1.59 23.95
CA SER A 84 -2.17 -2.20 24.75
C SER A 84 -1.71 -3.50 24.12
N PRO A 85 -0.48 -4.02 24.45
CA PRO A 85 0.01 -5.25 23.88
C PRO A 85 -0.96 -6.43 24.09
N HIS A 86 -1.50 -6.93 22.99
CA HIS A 86 -2.33 -8.13 22.93
C HIS A 86 -1.45 -9.33 22.60
N TYR A 87 -1.48 -10.36 23.43
CA TYR A 87 -0.72 -11.59 23.21
C TYR A 87 -1.55 -12.60 22.41
N LEU A 88 -0.90 -13.35 21.50
CA LEU A 88 -1.57 -14.34 20.63
C LEU A 88 -2.25 -15.47 21.42
N THR A 89 -1.85 -15.71 22.64
CA THR A 89 -2.49 -16.64 23.58
C THR A 89 -2.32 -16.15 25.01
N GLU A 90 -3.28 -16.44 25.87
CA GLU A 90 -3.19 -16.24 27.32
C GLU A 90 -2.70 -17.50 28.03
N GLU A 91 -2.72 -18.66 27.36
CA GLU A 91 -2.24 -19.92 27.89
C GLU A 91 -0.71 -19.93 28.01
N ASN A 92 -0.16 -20.77 28.92
CA ASN A 92 1.26 -20.97 29.09
C ASN A 92 2.05 -19.65 29.24
N GLU A 93 1.52 -18.69 30.00
CA GLU A 93 2.08 -17.34 30.17
C GLU A 93 2.29 -16.57 28.85
N GLY A 94 1.51 -16.87 27.81
CA GLY A 94 1.60 -16.29 26.48
C GLY A 94 2.66 -16.95 25.58
N TYR A 95 3.23 -18.09 25.96
CA TYR A 95 4.19 -18.83 25.15
C TYR A 95 3.53 -19.91 24.30
N ILE A 96 3.98 -20.00 23.06
CA ILE A 96 3.60 -21.02 22.08
C ILE A 96 4.82 -21.89 21.79
N ASP A 97 4.70 -23.21 21.95
CA ASP A 97 5.79 -24.15 21.70
C ASP A 97 6.06 -24.30 20.19
N LEU A 98 7.35 -24.29 19.81
CA LEU A 98 7.81 -24.49 18.45
C LEU A 98 9.12 -25.30 18.42
N GLY A 99 9.03 -26.55 18.01
CA GLY A 99 10.18 -27.46 17.93
C GLY A 99 10.88 -27.62 19.27
N ASN A 100 12.16 -27.23 19.36
CA ASN A 100 12.98 -27.32 20.59
C ASN A 100 12.96 -26.03 21.41
N GLY A 101 12.03 -25.13 21.17
CA GLY A 101 11.88 -23.86 21.87
C GLY A 101 10.45 -23.39 21.92
N LYS A 102 10.26 -22.15 22.30
CA LYS A 102 8.96 -21.51 22.36
C LYS A 102 9.10 -20.02 22.05
N TYR A 103 8.01 -19.39 21.62
CA TYR A 103 7.95 -17.94 21.44
C TYR A 103 6.75 -17.34 22.17
N LYS A 104 6.86 -16.05 22.44
CA LYS A 104 5.78 -15.22 22.96
C LYS A 104 5.66 -14.00 22.04
N ALA A 105 4.53 -13.85 21.37
CA ALA A 105 4.32 -12.74 20.44
C ALA A 105 3.17 -11.87 20.93
N SER A 106 3.31 -10.55 20.72
CA SER A 106 2.31 -9.54 21.02
C SER A 106 2.13 -8.57 19.87
N ILE A 107 0.92 -8.01 19.77
CA ILE A 107 0.46 -7.05 18.77
C ILE A 107 0.00 -5.80 19.51
N GLN A 108 0.36 -4.61 19.04
CA GLN A 108 -0.11 -3.35 19.56
C GLN A 108 -0.38 -2.38 18.42
N SER A 109 -1.52 -1.68 18.44
CA SER A 109 -1.85 -0.63 17.47
C SER A 109 -0.81 0.50 17.54
N ALA A 110 -0.39 1.00 16.37
CA ALA A 110 0.65 2.02 16.21
C ALA A 110 0.22 3.15 15.24
N GLY A 111 -1.08 3.29 15.04
CA GLY A 111 -1.72 4.22 14.11
C GLY A 111 -2.74 3.52 13.24
N THR A 112 -3.36 4.25 12.32
CA THR A 112 -4.38 3.70 11.40
C THR A 112 -3.76 2.57 10.57
N PHE A 113 -4.36 1.38 10.66
CA PHE A 113 -3.95 0.15 9.94
C PHE A 113 -2.49 -0.27 10.18
N SER A 114 -1.81 0.25 11.20
CA SER A 114 -0.42 -0.11 11.50
C SER A 114 -0.25 -0.67 12.90
N TYR A 115 0.64 -1.67 13.03
CA TYR A 115 0.87 -2.39 14.28
C TYR A 115 2.36 -2.56 14.56
N ILE A 116 2.71 -2.52 15.84
CA ILE A 116 4.00 -2.98 16.33
C ILE A 116 3.82 -4.42 16.81
N LEU A 117 4.59 -5.32 16.21
CA LEU A 117 4.66 -6.72 16.56
C LEU A 117 5.96 -6.95 17.34
N ARG A 118 5.87 -7.63 18.49
CA ARG A 118 7.05 -8.06 19.24
C ARG A 118 6.98 -9.55 19.48
N SER A 119 8.04 -10.27 19.17
CA SER A 119 8.16 -11.69 19.43
C SER A 119 9.46 -12.01 20.17
N THR A 120 9.35 -12.76 21.24
CA THR A 120 10.49 -13.26 22.00
C THR A 120 10.55 -14.77 21.87
N GLY A 121 11.59 -15.26 21.19
CA GLY A 121 11.91 -16.67 21.11
C GLY A 121 12.79 -17.10 22.29
N GLU A 122 12.54 -18.26 22.84
CA GLU A 122 13.32 -18.87 23.91
C GLU A 122 13.65 -20.31 23.59
N ARG A 123 14.88 -20.72 23.93
CA ARG A 123 15.34 -22.10 23.84
C ARG A 123 16.19 -22.49 25.05
N PRO A 124 16.01 -23.70 25.61
CA PRO A 124 16.90 -24.21 26.63
C PRO A 124 18.34 -24.32 26.10
N TRP A 125 19.32 -23.98 26.94
CA TRP A 125 20.73 -24.23 26.66
C TRP A 125 21.10 -25.64 27.13
N THR A 126 21.52 -26.50 26.20
CA THR A 126 21.73 -27.93 26.39
C THR A 126 22.89 -28.27 27.32
N ASN A 127 23.13 -27.83 28.42
CA ASN A 127 24.13 -28.25 29.42
C ASN A 127 24.15 -27.29 30.62
N SER A 128 23.18 -26.42 30.76
CA SER A 128 23.05 -25.53 31.92
C SER A 128 21.57 -25.23 32.15
N SER A 129 21.23 -24.79 33.35
CA SER A 129 19.90 -24.27 33.70
C SER A 129 19.58 -22.94 32.99
N GLY A 130 20.39 -22.53 32.01
CA GLY A 130 20.23 -21.29 31.26
C GLY A 130 19.33 -21.44 30.01
N LYS A 131 18.80 -20.32 29.54
CA LYS A 131 18.07 -20.22 28.27
C LYS A 131 18.72 -19.18 27.38
N ILE A 132 18.61 -19.36 26.05
CA ILE A 132 18.92 -18.32 25.06
C ILE A 132 17.60 -17.67 24.72
N SER A 133 17.55 -16.34 24.73
CA SER A 133 16.41 -15.55 24.36
C SER A 133 16.79 -14.53 23.28
N LYS A 134 15.91 -14.33 22.31
CA LYS A 134 16.01 -13.33 21.27
C LYS A 134 14.67 -12.64 21.10
N THR A 135 14.68 -11.32 21.04
CA THR A 135 13.46 -10.53 20.79
C THR A 135 13.57 -9.79 19.48
N ILE A 136 12.50 -9.87 18.69
CA ILE A 136 12.34 -9.18 17.42
C ILE A 136 11.17 -8.22 17.54
N GLU A 137 11.32 -7.03 17.00
CA GLU A 137 10.26 -6.05 16.79
C GLU A 137 10.11 -5.77 15.31
N SER A 138 8.87 -5.76 14.83
CA SER A 138 8.53 -5.37 13.47
C SER A 138 7.36 -4.39 13.53
N LYS A 139 7.41 -3.33 12.72
CA LYS A 139 6.23 -2.52 12.42
C LYS A 139 5.64 -3.02 11.11
N VAL A 140 4.35 -3.32 11.12
CA VAL A 140 3.60 -3.72 9.93
C VAL A 140 2.48 -2.73 9.66
N ILE A 141 2.11 -2.61 8.40
CA ILE A 141 0.94 -1.86 7.95
C ILE A 141 0.10 -2.74 7.04
N LEU A 142 -1.21 -2.62 7.11
CA LEU A 142 -2.12 -3.25 6.16
C LEU A 142 -1.87 -2.65 4.78
N GLU A 143 -1.54 -3.50 3.81
CA GLU A 143 -1.24 -3.09 2.44
C GLU A 143 -2.50 -2.51 1.79
N ASN A 144 -2.40 -1.28 1.33
CA ASN A 144 -3.47 -0.56 0.66
C ASN A 144 -3.16 -0.48 -0.84
N PHE A 145 -4.16 -0.57 -1.70
CA PHE A 145 -3.97 -0.44 -3.15
C PHE A 145 -3.40 0.93 -3.56
N ALA A 146 -3.57 1.96 -2.74
CA ALA A 146 -2.96 3.28 -2.95
C ALA A 146 -1.42 3.27 -2.99
N LEU A 147 -0.77 2.20 -2.50
CA LEU A 147 0.69 2.04 -2.57
C LEU A 147 1.21 1.78 -3.99
N TYR A 148 0.33 1.43 -4.93
CA TYR A 148 0.68 1.18 -6.32
C TYR A 148 0.38 2.41 -7.17
N ALA A 149 1.37 2.91 -7.92
CA ALA A 149 1.13 3.93 -8.94
C ALA A 149 0.21 3.41 -10.04
N TYR A 150 0.35 2.12 -10.34
CA TYR A 150 -0.48 1.43 -11.31
C TYR A 150 -0.69 -0.03 -10.89
N PHE A 151 -1.94 -0.47 -10.96
CA PHE A 151 -2.34 -1.86 -10.71
C PHE A 151 -3.37 -2.30 -11.74
N SER A 152 -3.21 -3.50 -12.31
CA SER A 152 -4.20 -4.11 -13.21
C SER A 152 -4.34 -5.60 -12.95
N ASP A 153 -5.56 -6.12 -13.14
CA ASP A 153 -5.80 -7.57 -13.14
C ASP A 153 -5.63 -8.16 -14.55
N ASN A 154 -5.92 -7.36 -15.60
CA ASN A 154 -5.81 -7.77 -17.00
C ASN A 154 -5.32 -6.61 -17.89
N GLU A 155 -4.37 -6.89 -18.78
CA GLU A 155 -3.75 -5.91 -19.69
C GLU A 155 -4.34 -5.92 -21.11
N LEU A 156 -5.47 -6.60 -21.29
CA LEU A 156 -6.17 -6.64 -22.58
C LEU A 156 -7.30 -5.62 -22.62
N PHE A 157 -7.61 -5.14 -23.83
CA PHE A 157 -8.68 -4.18 -24.08
C PHE A 157 -10.04 -4.78 -23.70
N PRO A 158 -10.89 -4.06 -22.91
CA PRO A 158 -12.20 -4.55 -22.49
C PRO A 158 -13.21 -4.65 -23.64
N GLU A 159 -13.93 -5.78 -23.73
CA GLU A 159 -14.97 -5.99 -24.75
C GLU A 159 -16.19 -5.09 -24.56
N ASP A 160 -16.52 -4.73 -23.33
CA ASP A 160 -17.67 -3.90 -22.98
C ASP A 160 -17.49 -2.42 -23.36
N ILE A 161 -16.22 -1.95 -23.50
CA ILE A 161 -15.93 -0.60 -24.00
C ILE A 161 -16.05 -0.55 -25.52
N ASP A 162 -15.46 -1.49 -26.23
CA ASP A 162 -15.59 -1.64 -27.69
C ASP A 162 -15.29 -3.07 -28.11
N ALA A 163 -16.34 -3.84 -28.44
CA ALA A 163 -16.23 -5.24 -28.84
C ALA A 163 -15.33 -5.45 -30.09
N GLY A 164 -15.14 -4.43 -30.93
CA GLY A 164 -14.24 -4.50 -32.09
C GLY A 164 -12.74 -4.51 -31.71
N TYR A 165 -12.42 -4.14 -30.49
CA TYR A 165 -11.06 -4.12 -29.92
C TYR A 165 -10.89 -5.11 -28.78
N GLY A 166 -11.96 -5.74 -28.31
CA GLY A 166 -11.93 -6.68 -27.20
C GLY A 166 -10.82 -7.73 -27.32
N GLY A 167 -10.09 -7.94 -26.24
CA GLY A 167 -8.97 -8.86 -26.18
C GLY A 167 -7.69 -8.40 -26.90
N GLN A 168 -7.65 -7.20 -27.48
CA GLN A 168 -6.42 -6.64 -28.04
C GLN A 168 -5.49 -6.16 -26.91
N LYS A 169 -4.18 -6.24 -27.15
CA LYS A 169 -3.17 -5.78 -26.19
C LYS A 169 -3.13 -4.27 -26.12
N ILE A 170 -3.11 -3.73 -24.91
CA ILE A 170 -2.83 -2.31 -24.66
C ILE A 170 -1.36 -2.20 -24.22
N TRP A 171 -0.63 -1.29 -24.85
CA TRP A 171 0.82 -1.15 -24.69
C TRP A 171 1.18 0.05 -23.78
N PHE A 172 2.18 -0.13 -22.92
CA PHE A 172 2.97 1.01 -22.46
C PHE A 172 3.81 1.47 -23.64
N TYR A 173 3.65 2.71 -24.07
CA TYR A 173 4.16 3.15 -25.37
C TYR A 173 5.06 4.37 -25.25
N GLY A 174 6.13 4.38 -26.02
CA GLY A 174 6.98 5.55 -26.23
C GLY A 174 7.60 6.06 -24.94
N ASN A 175 7.19 7.25 -24.51
CA ASN A 175 7.70 7.92 -23.32
C ASN A 175 6.70 7.85 -22.15
N ASP A 176 5.84 6.84 -22.10
CA ASP A 176 5.00 6.63 -20.90
C ASP A 176 5.91 6.55 -19.67
N HIS A 177 5.56 7.28 -18.62
CA HIS A 177 6.31 7.35 -17.36
C HIS A 177 5.42 6.97 -16.19
N ILE A 178 5.87 6.02 -15.37
CA ILE A 178 5.18 5.57 -14.16
C ILE A 178 6.10 5.83 -12.97
N GLY A 179 5.74 6.82 -12.14
CA GLY A 179 6.58 7.36 -11.07
C GLY A 179 6.67 6.52 -9.79
N GLY A 180 5.97 5.37 -9.70
CA GLY A 180 5.92 4.56 -8.49
C GLY A 180 5.79 3.07 -8.75
N PRO A 181 5.49 2.25 -7.71
CA PRO A 181 5.34 0.80 -7.83
C PRO A 181 4.24 0.42 -8.82
N LEU A 182 4.52 -0.59 -9.67
CA LEU A 182 3.58 -1.15 -10.62
C LEU A 182 3.39 -2.64 -10.36
N HIS A 183 2.12 -3.09 -10.34
CA HIS A 183 1.78 -4.50 -10.34
C HIS A 183 0.75 -4.81 -11.41
N SER A 184 0.89 -5.97 -12.07
CA SER A 184 -0.15 -6.55 -12.91
C SER A 184 -0.31 -8.04 -12.61
N ASN A 185 -1.55 -8.50 -12.49
CA ASN A 185 -1.83 -9.93 -12.43
C ASN A 185 -1.68 -10.61 -13.81
N ASP A 186 -1.57 -9.82 -14.87
CA ASP A 186 -1.40 -10.27 -16.26
C ASP A 186 -0.01 -9.94 -16.81
N ARG A 187 0.22 -10.30 -18.08
CA ARG A 187 1.44 -10.00 -18.81
C ARG A 187 1.48 -8.55 -19.25
N LEU A 188 2.53 -7.84 -18.87
CA LEU A 188 2.76 -6.48 -19.31
C LEU A 188 3.20 -6.42 -20.78
N HIS A 189 2.68 -5.46 -21.54
CA HIS A 189 2.99 -5.23 -22.95
C HIS A 189 3.71 -3.89 -23.12
N MET A 190 4.91 -3.90 -23.70
CA MET A 190 5.78 -2.74 -23.81
C MET A 190 6.08 -2.42 -25.27
N ALA A 191 6.10 -1.13 -25.63
CA ALA A 191 6.49 -0.64 -26.95
C ALA A 191 7.31 0.65 -26.83
N GLY A 192 8.44 0.73 -27.53
CA GLY A 192 9.36 1.87 -27.43
C GLY A 192 10.17 1.85 -26.13
N GLU A 193 10.26 2.98 -25.43
CA GLU A 193 11.14 3.18 -24.26
C GLU A 193 10.37 3.72 -23.04
N PRO A 194 9.30 3.03 -22.55
CA PRO A 194 8.60 3.46 -21.34
C PRO A 194 9.52 3.39 -20.12
N THR A 195 9.32 4.29 -19.16
CA THR A 195 10.14 4.40 -17.94
C THR A 195 9.31 4.11 -16.70
N PHE A 196 9.89 3.33 -15.78
CA PHE A 196 9.28 2.91 -14.52
C PHE A 196 10.25 3.21 -13.37
N ASP A 197 9.91 4.17 -12.51
CA ASP A 197 10.78 4.58 -11.39
C ASP A 197 10.70 3.63 -10.20
N GLY A 198 9.53 3.02 -9.99
CA GLY A 198 9.30 2.06 -8.93
C GLY A 198 9.55 0.60 -9.33
N PRO A 199 9.45 -0.34 -8.36
CA PRO A 199 9.44 -1.77 -8.64
C PRO A 199 8.31 -2.14 -9.60
N VAL A 200 8.59 -3.00 -10.59
CA VAL A 200 7.59 -3.53 -11.53
C VAL A 200 7.42 -5.02 -11.31
N THR A 201 6.22 -5.44 -10.98
CA THR A 201 5.90 -6.84 -10.73
C THR A 201 4.78 -7.34 -11.64
N SER A 202 4.83 -8.61 -12.02
CA SER A 202 3.77 -9.28 -12.78
C SER A 202 3.55 -10.70 -12.27
N SER A 203 2.30 -11.11 -12.16
CA SER A 203 1.95 -12.49 -11.78
C SER A 203 1.97 -13.44 -12.96
N TRP A 204 2.08 -12.92 -14.17
CA TRP A 204 2.02 -13.73 -15.37
C TRP A 204 3.16 -14.76 -15.46
N VAL A 205 2.78 -15.98 -15.80
CA VAL A 205 3.68 -17.10 -16.08
C VAL A 205 3.26 -17.72 -17.41
N ASN A 206 4.21 -17.97 -18.30
CA ASN A 206 3.93 -18.62 -19.58
C ASN A 206 3.32 -20.01 -19.35
N PRO A 207 2.09 -20.29 -19.81
CA PRO A 207 1.42 -21.56 -19.54
C PRO A 207 2.11 -22.76 -20.18
N THR A 208 2.94 -22.56 -21.21
CA THR A 208 3.70 -23.61 -21.90
C THR A 208 5.16 -23.70 -21.47
N ASN A 209 5.69 -22.67 -20.84
CA ASN A 209 7.06 -22.60 -20.31
C ASN A 209 7.09 -21.84 -18.98
N PRO A 210 6.84 -22.47 -17.83
CA PRO A 210 6.76 -21.80 -16.53
C PRO A 210 8.04 -21.06 -16.08
N ALA A 211 9.17 -21.28 -16.75
CA ALA A 211 10.39 -20.50 -16.51
C ALA A 211 10.38 -19.13 -17.22
N ASP A 212 9.47 -18.90 -18.17
CA ASP A 212 9.29 -17.63 -18.85
C ASP A 212 8.21 -16.81 -18.11
N VAL A 213 8.67 -15.79 -17.42
CA VAL A 213 7.87 -14.82 -16.66
C VAL A 213 8.07 -13.40 -17.22
N SER A 214 8.51 -13.30 -18.48
CA SER A 214 8.87 -12.03 -19.11
C SER A 214 7.66 -11.20 -19.56
N TRP A 215 7.84 -9.89 -19.57
CA TRP A 215 6.95 -8.97 -20.29
C TRP A 215 7.01 -9.20 -21.82
N GLU A 216 6.10 -8.63 -22.59
CA GLU A 216 6.06 -8.77 -24.06
C GLU A 216 6.52 -7.50 -24.75
N ALA A 217 7.45 -7.63 -25.69
CA ALA A 217 7.93 -6.55 -26.54
C ALA A 217 7.06 -6.43 -27.82
N TYR A 218 6.76 -5.19 -28.22
CA TYR A 218 6.09 -4.91 -29.50
C TYR A 218 7.00 -5.25 -30.68
N ASP A 219 8.27 -4.88 -30.59
CA ASP A 219 9.30 -5.12 -31.62
C ASP A 219 10.70 -5.23 -31.00
N ALA A 220 11.71 -5.44 -31.86
CA ALA A 220 13.10 -5.59 -31.45
C ALA A 220 13.76 -4.29 -30.96
N GLN A 221 13.13 -3.12 -31.16
CA GLN A 221 13.59 -1.81 -30.72
C GLN A 221 13.02 -1.44 -29.35
N THR A 222 12.07 -2.21 -28.84
CA THR A 222 11.47 -1.99 -27.52
C THR A 222 12.50 -2.17 -26.41
N ASN A 223 12.72 -1.11 -25.62
CA ASN A 223 13.74 -1.05 -24.56
C ASN A 223 13.23 -0.30 -23.31
N PRO A 224 12.33 -0.90 -22.50
CA PRO A 224 11.80 -0.25 -21.30
C PRO A 224 12.89 -0.02 -20.24
N HIS A 225 12.79 1.10 -19.52
CA HIS A 225 13.70 1.48 -18.43
C HIS A 225 13.09 1.15 -17.08
N PHE A 226 13.57 0.10 -16.43
CA PHE A 226 13.17 -0.27 -15.06
C PHE A 226 14.18 0.28 -14.05
N LEU A 227 13.87 1.40 -13.43
CA LEU A 227 14.78 2.13 -12.51
C LEU A 227 14.58 1.71 -11.05
N GLY A 228 13.44 1.10 -10.71
CA GLY A 228 13.13 0.62 -9.38
C GLY A 228 14.02 -0.54 -8.90
N ASN A 229 13.94 -0.86 -7.61
CA ASN A 229 14.67 -1.99 -7.04
C ASN A 229 13.69 -2.90 -6.26
N PRO A 230 13.49 -4.17 -6.70
CA PRO A 230 14.00 -4.76 -7.94
C PRO A 230 13.40 -4.07 -9.16
N GLY A 231 14.07 -4.11 -10.32
CA GLY A 231 13.55 -3.54 -11.57
C GLY A 231 12.25 -4.23 -12.00
N TYR A 232 12.33 -5.23 -12.89
CA TYR A 232 11.18 -6.08 -13.24
C TYR A 232 11.29 -7.46 -12.56
N GLN A 233 10.16 -7.92 -11.99
CA GLN A 233 10.02 -9.25 -11.42
C GLN A 233 8.70 -9.89 -11.89
N GLY A 234 8.78 -10.93 -12.72
CA GLY A 234 7.63 -11.72 -13.14
C GLY A 234 7.41 -12.97 -12.29
N GLY A 235 6.22 -13.58 -12.41
CA GLY A 235 5.86 -14.82 -11.72
C GLY A 235 5.65 -14.65 -10.21
N VAL A 236 5.33 -13.44 -9.74
CA VAL A 236 4.93 -13.22 -8.35
C VAL A 236 3.50 -13.71 -8.10
N ASN A 237 3.11 -13.90 -6.85
CA ASN A 237 1.74 -14.27 -6.53
C ASN A 237 0.75 -13.18 -6.96
N PRO A 238 -0.42 -13.55 -7.52
CA PRO A 238 -1.45 -12.57 -7.85
C PRO A 238 -2.01 -11.92 -6.58
N ILE A 239 -2.41 -10.66 -6.73
CA ILE A 239 -3.08 -9.87 -5.70
C ILE A 239 -4.54 -9.74 -6.12
N PRO A 240 -5.50 -10.32 -5.40
CA PRO A 240 -6.91 -10.20 -5.75
C PRO A 240 -7.39 -8.76 -5.56
N LEU A 241 -8.21 -8.28 -6.50
CA LEU A 241 -8.94 -7.03 -6.33
C LEU A 241 -10.09 -7.23 -5.32
N PRO A 242 -10.56 -6.16 -4.66
CA PRO A 242 -11.74 -6.20 -3.81
C PRO A 242 -12.97 -6.72 -4.56
N GLU A 243 -13.81 -7.46 -3.86
CA GLU A 243 -15.05 -8.01 -4.39
C GLU A 243 -16.26 -7.15 -3.94
N TYR A 244 -17.45 -7.45 -4.48
CA TYR A 244 -18.74 -6.86 -4.08
C TYR A 244 -18.90 -6.77 -2.56
N ARG A 245 -18.46 -7.80 -1.83
CA ARG A 245 -18.57 -7.86 -0.39
C ARG A 245 -17.93 -6.69 0.34
N GLU A 246 -16.76 -6.23 -0.11
CA GLU A 246 -16.04 -5.14 0.53
C GLU A 246 -16.56 -3.75 0.11
N ILE A 247 -17.33 -3.66 -0.98
CA ILE A 247 -17.74 -2.38 -1.54
C ILE A 247 -19.22 -2.08 -1.27
N SER A 248 -20.13 -2.95 -1.73
CA SER A 248 -21.57 -2.67 -1.78
C SER A 248 -22.46 -3.71 -1.13
N ASP A 249 -21.92 -4.67 -0.38
CA ASP A 249 -22.75 -5.63 0.37
C ASP A 249 -23.38 -4.94 1.60
N PRO A 250 -24.71 -4.68 1.60
CA PRO A 250 -25.36 -4.01 2.73
C PRO A 250 -25.38 -4.86 4.00
N THR A 251 -25.10 -6.16 3.91
CA THR A 251 -25.08 -7.09 5.05
C THR A 251 -23.69 -7.19 5.68
N ASP A 252 -22.63 -6.80 4.98
CA ASP A 252 -21.26 -6.78 5.51
C ASP A 252 -20.99 -5.47 6.24
N PRO A 253 -20.73 -5.47 7.55
CA PRO A 253 -20.48 -4.25 8.31
C PRO A 253 -19.22 -3.50 7.88
N ASP A 254 -18.29 -4.18 7.19
CA ASP A 254 -17.03 -3.61 6.74
C ASP A 254 -17.10 -3.11 5.29
N SER A 255 -18.25 -3.29 4.57
CA SER A 255 -18.42 -2.73 3.23
C SER A 255 -18.50 -1.20 3.25
N LEU A 256 -18.03 -0.54 2.18
CA LEU A 256 -18.11 0.92 2.06
C LEU A 256 -19.56 1.43 2.13
N GLN A 257 -20.53 0.67 1.60
CA GLN A 257 -21.95 1.00 1.71
C GLN A 257 -22.40 1.04 3.18
N ARG A 258 -22.07 0.02 3.96
CA ARG A 258 -22.43 -0.05 5.38
C ARG A 258 -21.72 0.98 6.23
N ILE A 259 -20.43 1.26 5.95
CA ILE A 259 -19.64 2.30 6.61
C ILE A 259 -20.25 3.69 6.36
N ALA A 260 -20.78 3.94 5.15
CA ALA A 260 -21.46 5.19 4.83
C ALA A 260 -22.85 5.30 5.47
N ALA A 261 -23.63 4.22 5.45
CA ALA A 261 -25.03 4.20 5.89
C ALA A 261 -25.24 3.86 7.39
N GLY A 262 -24.24 3.25 8.02
CA GLY A 262 -24.24 2.86 9.43
C GLY A 262 -25.05 1.60 9.74
N SER A 263 -26.17 1.33 9.06
CA SER A 263 -26.99 0.15 9.31
C SER A 263 -27.71 -0.34 8.05
N GLU A 264 -27.98 -1.64 7.99
CA GLU A 264 -28.80 -2.27 6.95
C GLU A 264 -30.24 -1.71 6.97
N GLU A 265 -30.81 -1.52 8.16
CA GLU A 265 -32.14 -0.92 8.34
C GLU A 265 -32.20 0.49 7.74
N PHE A 266 -31.13 1.29 7.84
CA PHE A 266 -31.07 2.62 7.24
C PHE A 266 -31.16 2.53 5.71
N ILE A 267 -30.42 1.61 5.10
CA ILE A 267 -30.41 1.36 3.65
C ILE A 267 -31.82 0.93 3.17
N ASP A 268 -32.45 0.02 3.89
CA ASP A 268 -33.76 -0.55 3.53
C ASP A 268 -34.92 0.44 3.67
N THR A 269 -34.85 1.35 4.64
CA THR A 269 -35.97 2.25 4.97
C THR A 269 -35.97 3.58 4.22
N HIS A 270 -34.83 3.99 3.66
CA HIS A 270 -34.70 5.29 2.97
C HIS A 270 -34.91 5.16 1.45
N GLY A 271 -35.63 6.12 0.88
CA GLY A 271 -35.84 6.27 -0.55
C GLY A 271 -34.69 7.02 -1.22
N ASN A 272 -34.88 7.42 -2.51
CA ASN A 272 -33.88 8.21 -3.24
C ASN A 272 -33.57 9.53 -2.56
N GLY A 273 -32.30 9.81 -2.36
CA GLY A 273 -31.81 11.02 -1.68
C GLY A 273 -30.38 10.88 -1.16
N ALA A 274 -29.83 11.97 -0.71
CA ALA A 274 -28.55 12.01 -0.01
C ALA A 274 -28.79 12.23 1.50
N TYR A 275 -28.11 11.46 2.31
CA TYR A 275 -28.32 11.37 3.75
C TYR A 275 -26.96 11.37 4.47
N VAL A 276 -26.95 12.00 5.65
CA VAL A 276 -25.88 11.89 6.64
C VAL A 276 -26.47 11.25 7.88
N PRO A 277 -26.23 9.96 8.13
CA PRO A 277 -26.78 9.28 9.30
C PRO A 277 -26.39 9.99 10.60
N ASN A 278 -27.35 10.24 11.46
CA ASN A 278 -27.14 10.86 12.76
C ASN A 278 -28.16 10.36 13.78
N ASP A 279 -27.84 10.42 15.07
CA ASP A 279 -28.69 10.01 16.18
C ASP A 279 -29.69 11.11 16.62
N GLY A 280 -29.84 12.17 15.81
CA GLY A 280 -30.60 13.38 16.11
C GLY A 280 -29.76 14.45 16.79
N PHE A 281 -28.53 14.17 17.23
CA PHE A 281 -27.60 15.07 17.86
C PHE A 281 -26.22 15.06 17.23
N ASN A 282 -25.68 13.86 16.90
CA ASN A 282 -24.33 13.68 16.37
C ASN A 282 -24.36 12.96 15.05
N VAL A 283 -23.40 13.27 14.14
CA VAL A 283 -23.11 12.43 12.99
C VAL A 283 -22.48 11.15 13.49
N THR A 284 -23.00 10.00 13.05
CA THR A 284 -22.53 8.66 13.46
C THR A 284 -21.68 7.98 12.41
N ASP A 285 -21.94 8.27 11.12
CA ASP A 285 -21.40 7.50 9.99
C ASP A 285 -20.92 8.42 8.84
N GLY A 286 -21.00 7.94 7.60
CA GLY A 286 -20.56 8.67 6.41
C GLY A 286 -21.68 9.48 5.75
N ILE A 287 -21.60 9.56 4.42
CA ILE A 287 -22.62 10.11 3.54
C ILE A 287 -23.12 8.97 2.66
N TRP A 288 -24.40 8.67 2.73
CA TRP A 288 -25.02 7.66 1.89
C TRP A 288 -26.04 8.28 0.92
N VAL A 289 -25.93 7.92 -0.37
CA VAL A 289 -26.78 8.47 -1.44
C VAL A 289 -27.48 7.32 -2.15
N LYS A 290 -28.80 7.32 -2.18
CA LYS A 290 -29.59 6.37 -2.94
C LYS A 290 -30.05 6.98 -4.26
N GLY A 291 -29.82 6.26 -5.36
CA GLY A 291 -30.17 6.65 -6.71
C GLY A 291 -29.10 7.51 -7.38
N ASN A 292 -29.22 7.67 -8.68
CA ASN A 292 -28.23 8.37 -9.50
C ASN A 292 -28.00 9.81 -9.07
N VAL A 293 -26.75 10.22 -9.13
CA VAL A 293 -26.29 11.59 -8.94
C VAL A 293 -26.02 12.23 -10.30
N ASN A 294 -26.70 13.32 -10.62
CA ASN A 294 -26.49 14.05 -11.86
C ASN A 294 -25.16 14.80 -11.85
N THR A 295 -24.89 15.52 -10.74
CA THR A 295 -23.61 16.20 -10.52
C THR A 295 -23.19 16.04 -9.05
N LEU A 296 -21.95 15.64 -8.84
CA LEU A 296 -21.28 15.62 -7.55
C LEU A 296 -20.13 16.65 -7.61
N THR A 297 -20.26 17.74 -6.86
CA THR A 297 -19.24 18.79 -6.81
C THR A 297 -18.57 18.81 -5.44
N LEU A 298 -17.24 18.70 -5.43
CA LEU A 298 -16.41 18.84 -4.24
C LEU A 298 -15.80 20.25 -4.23
N GLY A 299 -15.82 20.93 -3.09
CA GLY A 299 -15.29 22.27 -3.02
C GLY A 299 -15.28 22.83 -1.61
N VAL A 300 -15.20 24.17 -1.53
CA VAL A 300 -15.29 24.93 -0.30
C VAL A 300 -16.34 26.03 -0.42
N ASP A 301 -16.81 26.54 0.71
CA ASP A 301 -17.64 27.74 0.76
C ASP A 301 -16.77 29.03 0.84
N TYR A 302 -17.44 30.18 0.93
CA TYR A 302 -16.77 31.49 1.03
C TYR A 302 -15.97 31.70 2.33
N GLN A 303 -16.11 30.79 3.31
CA GLN A 303 -15.40 30.80 4.59
C GLN A 303 -14.38 29.68 4.69
N ASP A 304 -14.11 29.04 3.57
CA ASP A 304 -13.18 27.91 3.44
C ASP A 304 -13.62 26.65 4.23
N ASN A 305 -14.91 26.44 4.44
CA ASN A 305 -15.46 25.20 4.95
C ASN A 305 -15.57 24.16 3.83
N SER A 306 -15.26 22.89 4.09
CA SER A 306 -15.47 21.80 3.13
C SER A 306 -16.94 21.73 2.73
N LYS A 307 -17.21 21.61 1.44
CA LYS A 307 -18.55 21.64 0.85
C LYS A 307 -18.69 20.54 -0.20
N ILE A 308 -19.70 19.70 -0.02
CA ILE A 308 -20.08 18.66 -0.99
C ILE A 308 -21.47 19.00 -1.50
N THR A 309 -21.63 19.16 -2.84
CA THR A 309 -22.92 19.40 -3.48
C THR A 309 -23.34 18.18 -4.28
N ILE A 310 -24.51 17.64 -3.98
CA ILE A 310 -25.08 16.44 -4.58
C ILE A 310 -26.37 16.83 -5.30
N GLU A 311 -26.35 16.80 -6.62
CA GLU A 311 -27.51 17.12 -7.45
C GLU A 311 -28.16 15.83 -7.96
N GLN A 312 -29.42 15.62 -7.61
CA GLN A 312 -30.26 14.56 -8.10
C GLN A 312 -31.48 15.14 -8.78
N THR A 313 -32.23 14.37 -9.56
CA THR A 313 -33.42 14.86 -10.26
C THR A 313 -34.42 15.50 -9.29
N GLY A 314 -34.61 16.81 -9.44
CA GLY A 314 -35.53 17.60 -8.61
C GLY A 314 -35.08 17.91 -7.18
N LYS A 315 -33.85 17.55 -6.81
CA LYS A 315 -33.32 17.73 -5.46
C LYS A 315 -31.84 18.08 -5.49
N THR A 316 -31.43 19.06 -4.69
CA THR A 316 -30.01 19.33 -4.40
C THR A 316 -29.77 19.22 -2.91
N THR A 317 -28.75 18.46 -2.53
CA THR A 317 -28.29 18.36 -1.14
C THR A 317 -26.89 18.95 -1.05
N ILE A 318 -26.67 19.89 -0.14
CA ILE A 318 -25.36 20.48 0.13
C ILE A 318 -24.95 20.12 1.56
N ILE A 319 -23.76 19.57 1.71
CA ILE A 319 -23.21 19.14 3.00
C ILE A 319 -21.95 19.95 3.27
N TYR A 320 -21.94 20.68 4.39
CA TYR A 320 -20.79 21.47 4.84
C TYR A 320 -20.20 20.83 6.11
N GLN A 321 -18.90 20.72 6.15
CA GLN A 321 -18.18 20.49 7.42
C GLN A 321 -17.79 21.87 7.96
N VAL A 322 -18.51 22.33 9.00
CA VAL A 322 -18.38 23.70 9.49
C VAL A 322 -17.15 23.81 10.42
N GLU A 323 -16.02 24.24 9.87
CA GLU A 323 -14.81 24.59 10.64
C GLU A 323 -14.85 26.03 11.11
N THR A 324 -15.27 26.92 10.23
CA THR A 324 -15.53 28.35 10.51
C THR A 324 -17.04 28.60 10.53
N PRO A 325 -17.62 29.24 11.59
CA PRO A 325 -19.06 29.43 11.68
C PRO A 325 -19.66 30.09 10.44
N ILE A 326 -20.70 29.46 9.85
CA ILE A 326 -21.40 29.94 8.66
C ILE A 326 -22.75 30.53 9.04
N THR A 327 -23.12 31.65 8.41
CA THR A 327 -24.44 32.29 8.60
C THR A 327 -25.24 32.20 7.32
N ILE A 328 -26.42 31.56 7.39
CA ILE A 328 -27.38 31.47 6.28
C ILE A 328 -28.67 32.12 6.70
N GLY A 329 -29.04 33.21 6.01
CA GLY A 329 -30.15 34.05 6.44
C GLY A 329 -29.88 34.69 7.79
N SER A 330 -30.73 34.41 8.81
CA SER A 330 -30.58 34.91 10.19
C SER A 330 -29.99 33.89 11.17
N LYS A 331 -29.68 32.66 10.71
CA LYS A 331 -29.20 31.55 11.55
C LYS A 331 -27.71 31.32 11.36
N THR A 332 -26.96 31.26 12.46
CA THR A 332 -25.53 30.90 12.44
C THR A 332 -25.37 29.47 12.89
N TYR A 333 -24.56 28.70 12.13
CA TYR A 333 -24.19 27.31 12.38
C TYR A 333 -22.76 27.26 12.94
N PRO A 334 -22.56 26.64 14.10
CA PRO A 334 -21.27 26.69 14.79
C PRO A 334 -20.22 25.77 14.20
N SER A 335 -18.95 26.05 14.48
CA SER A 335 -17.82 25.17 14.20
C SER A 335 -17.98 23.80 14.90
N GLY A 336 -17.42 22.72 14.29
CA GLY A 336 -17.49 21.37 14.83
C GLY A 336 -18.81 20.64 14.50
N THR A 337 -19.56 21.12 13.52
CA THR A 337 -20.86 20.55 13.11
C THR A 337 -20.90 20.29 11.62
N THR A 338 -21.85 19.43 11.20
CA THR A 338 -22.23 19.26 9.81
C THR A 338 -23.50 20.03 9.53
N LEU A 339 -23.50 20.90 8.52
CA LEU A 339 -24.70 21.54 8.02
C LEU A 339 -25.17 20.82 6.75
N ILE A 340 -26.39 20.33 6.76
CA ILE A 340 -27.04 19.70 5.64
C ILE A 340 -28.16 20.62 5.14
N ASP A 341 -28.04 21.10 3.89
CA ASP A 341 -29.06 21.92 3.22
C ASP A 341 -29.69 21.08 2.10
N VAL A 342 -30.95 20.75 2.24
CA VAL A 342 -31.73 20.02 1.24
C VAL A 342 -32.69 20.97 0.57
N ASN A 343 -32.49 21.19 -0.75
CA ASN A 343 -33.36 22.01 -1.60
C ASN A 343 -34.20 21.13 -2.54
N VAL A 344 -35.51 21.21 -2.40
CA VAL A 344 -36.48 20.56 -3.29
C VAL A 344 -37.42 21.63 -3.87
N GLY A 345 -37.34 21.87 -5.17
CA GLY A 345 -38.20 22.85 -5.85
C GLY A 345 -38.08 24.30 -5.31
N GLY A 346 -36.90 24.67 -4.78
CA GLY A 346 -36.65 25.99 -4.19
C GLY A 346 -36.98 26.09 -2.70
N VAL A 347 -37.43 24.99 -2.08
CA VAL A 347 -37.68 24.94 -0.62
C VAL A 347 -36.48 24.28 0.06
N HIS A 348 -35.85 25.03 1.00
CA HIS A 348 -34.69 24.58 1.74
C HIS A 348 -35.09 23.98 3.11
N THR A 349 -34.48 22.86 3.45
CA THR A 349 -34.58 22.20 4.76
C THR A 349 -33.17 22.06 5.32
N TYR A 350 -32.96 22.46 6.57
CA TYR A 350 -31.64 22.48 7.20
C TYR A 350 -31.58 21.55 8.41
N GLU A 351 -30.54 20.71 8.44
CA GLU A 351 -30.14 19.93 9.61
C GLU A 351 -28.75 20.36 10.07
N ASN A 352 -28.43 20.17 11.33
CA ASN A 352 -27.16 20.62 11.92
C ASN A 352 -26.71 19.69 13.06
N PRO A 353 -26.42 18.43 12.80
CA PRO A 353 -25.86 17.54 13.80
C PRO A 353 -24.43 17.94 14.18
N SER A 354 -23.99 17.59 15.38
CA SER A 354 -22.60 17.76 15.81
C SER A 354 -21.69 16.75 15.14
N GLY A 355 -20.43 17.10 14.92
CA GLY A 355 -19.43 16.25 14.31
C GLY A 355 -19.44 16.25 12.78
N TYR A 356 -18.57 15.46 12.20
CA TYR A 356 -18.36 15.36 10.75
C TYR A 356 -18.54 13.91 10.30
N PRO A 357 -18.94 13.67 9.02
CA PRO A 357 -18.94 12.34 8.44
C PRO A 357 -17.56 11.67 8.54
N ASN A 358 -17.56 10.34 8.58
CA ASN A 358 -16.35 9.52 8.74
C ASN A 358 -15.40 9.54 7.51
N GLY A 359 -15.74 10.32 6.48
CA GLY A 359 -14.94 10.45 5.25
C GLY A 359 -15.28 9.43 4.18
N VAL A 360 -16.39 8.70 4.28
CA VAL A 360 -16.94 7.85 3.19
C VAL A 360 -18.19 8.49 2.62
N LEU A 361 -18.25 8.61 1.29
CA LEU A 361 -19.45 8.94 0.52
C LEU A 361 -19.75 7.77 -0.39
N TYR A 362 -20.86 7.09 -0.16
CA TYR A 362 -21.29 5.96 -0.98
C TYR A 362 -22.54 6.32 -1.79
N VAL A 363 -22.54 6.00 -3.09
CA VAL A 363 -23.66 6.21 -4.02
C VAL A 363 -24.19 4.87 -4.51
N ASP A 364 -25.43 4.55 -4.13
CA ASP A 364 -26.21 3.42 -4.67
C ASP A 364 -26.80 3.89 -6.01
N GLY A 365 -26.01 3.86 -7.07
CA GLY A 365 -26.30 4.35 -8.44
C GLY A 365 -25.12 5.05 -9.11
N ASN A 366 -25.36 5.56 -10.32
CA ASN A 366 -24.32 6.26 -11.09
C ASN A 366 -24.01 7.66 -10.54
N ILE A 367 -22.74 8.07 -10.67
CA ILE A 367 -22.32 9.47 -10.60
C ILE A 367 -22.07 9.94 -12.03
N ASN A 368 -23.00 10.73 -12.59
CA ASN A 368 -22.95 11.11 -14.01
C ASN A 368 -21.97 12.26 -14.32
N ASN A 369 -21.61 13.07 -13.29
CA ASN A 369 -20.66 14.18 -13.44
C ASN A 369 -19.99 14.47 -12.10
N LEU A 370 -18.78 13.94 -11.89
CA LEU A 370 -17.92 14.29 -10.76
C LEU A 370 -16.99 15.42 -11.17
N LYS A 371 -16.89 16.46 -10.33
CA LYS A 371 -15.97 17.56 -10.52
C LYS A 371 -15.52 18.22 -9.22
N SER A 372 -14.37 18.88 -9.29
CA SER A 372 -13.81 19.71 -8.23
C SER A 372 -12.84 20.71 -8.84
N THR A 373 -13.37 21.77 -9.44
CA THR A 373 -12.60 22.72 -10.24
C THR A 373 -11.97 23.82 -9.38
N THR A 374 -11.13 24.66 -9.98
CA THR A 374 -10.60 25.86 -9.32
C THR A 374 -11.70 26.80 -8.87
N THR A 375 -12.82 26.88 -9.60
CA THR A 375 -13.98 27.72 -9.21
C THR A 375 -14.78 27.12 -8.06
N ASP A 376 -14.74 25.82 -7.89
CA ASP A 376 -15.37 25.12 -6.75
C ASP A 376 -14.49 25.20 -5.48
N GLY A 377 -13.19 25.47 -5.64
CA GLY A 377 -12.21 25.62 -4.57
C GLY A 377 -11.46 24.33 -4.22
N GLY A 378 -11.71 23.22 -4.93
CA GLY A 378 -11.05 21.95 -4.68
C GLY A 378 -11.60 21.17 -3.48
N LEU A 379 -11.36 19.85 -3.44
CA LEU A 379 -11.68 19.01 -2.28
C LEU A 379 -10.81 19.43 -1.08
N LYS A 380 -11.44 19.77 0.03
CA LYS A 380 -10.77 20.01 1.32
C LYS A 380 -10.99 18.84 2.26
N GLY A 381 -9.90 18.27 2.75
CA GLY A 381 -9.90 17.13 3.67
C GLY A 381 -9.80 15.79 2.95
N LYS A 382 -10.22 14.72 3.63
CA LYS A 382 -10.06 13.34 3.15
C LYS A 382 -11.40 12.70 2.87
N LEU A 383 -11.53 12.07 1.70
CA LEU A 383 -12.78 11.45 1.26
C LEU A 383 -12.51 10.20 0.43
N THR A 384 -13.30 9.16 0.67
CA THR A 384 -13.47 8.04 -0.27
C THR A 384 -14.87 8.11 -0.84
N ILE A 385 -14.96 8.24 -2.16
CA ILE A 385 -16.22 8.18 -2.91
C ILE A 385 -16.33 6.78 -3.51
N ALA A 386 -17.38 6.07 -3.15
CA ALA A 386 -17.66 4.76 -3.70
C ALA A 386 -19.02 4.73 -4.42
N SER A 387 -19.14 3.89 -5.44
CA SER A 387 -20.38 3.66 -6.18
C SER A 387 -20.49 2.19 -6.58
N ASP A 388 -21.69 1.61 -6.48
CA ASP A 388 -21.99 0.28 -7.05
C ASP A 388 -22.07 0.27 -8.58
N SER A 389 -21.96 1.44 -9.18
CA SER A 389 -22.13 1.65 -10.62
C SER A 389 -21.01 2.53 -11.20
N THR A 390 -21.25 3.24 -12.30
CA THR A 390 -20.24 4.04 -13.00
C THR A 390 -20.04 5.42 -12.34
N ILE A 391 -18.78 5.85 -12.24
CA ILE A 391 -18.39 7.22 -11.91
C ILE A 391 -17.88 7.89 -13.19
N THR A 392 -18.55 8.97 -13.62
CA THR A 392 -18.13 9.78 -14.76
C THR A 392 -17.48 11.07 -14.27
N ILE A 393 -16.26 11.32 -14.71
CA ILE A 393 -15.50 12.54 -14.44
C ILE A 393 -15.79 13.53 -15.55
N GLY A 394 -16.47 14.63 -15.24
CA GLY A 394 -16.90 15.63 -16.22
C GLY A 394 -16.03 16.88 -16.28
N ASP A 395 -15.15 17.10 -15.31
CA ASP A 395 -14.20 18.22 -15.25
C ASP A 395 -13.06 17.88 -14.28
N ASN A 396 -12.12 18.80 -14.09
CA ASN A 396 -11.03 18.66 -13.14
C ASN A 396 -11.51 18.18 -11.75
N VAL A 397 -10.70 17.33 -11.13
CA VAL A 397 -10.91 16.84 -9.75
C VAL A 397 -9.69 17.22 -8.92
N LEU A 398 -9.71 18.43 -8.35
CA LEU A 398 -8.55 19.02 -7.68
C LEU A 398 -8.68 18.96 -6.16
N TYR A 399 -7.55 18.86 -5.46
CA TYR A 399 -7.46 19.17 -4.04
C TYR A 399 -7.53 20.68 -3.78
N ASN A 400 -8.07 21.07 -2.63
CA ASN A 400 -8.08 22.48 -2.21
C ASN A 400 -6.64 23.02 -2.09
N THR A 401 -5.72 22.22 -1.56
CA THR A 401 -4.30 22.59 -1.50
C THR A 401 -3.75 22.87 -2.90
N ARG A 402 -4.09 22.04 -3.91
CA ARG A 402 -3.65 22.22 -5.30
C ARG A 402 -4.22 23.50 -5.93
N VAL A 403 -5.45 23.86 -5.61
CA VAL A 403 -6.08 25.10 -6.08
C VAL A 403 -5.38 26.35 -5.50
N ASN A 404 -4.96 26.28 -4.23
CA ASN A 404 -4.30 27.39 -3.53
C ASN A 404 -2.78 27.45 -3.81
N ASP A 405 -2.14 26.31 -4.07
CA ASP A 405 -0.72 26.17 -4.38
C ASP A 405 -0.54 25.21 -5.56
N PRO A 406 -0.44 25.72 -6.80
CA PRO A 406 -0.26 24.91 -7.98
C PRO A 406 1.00 24.03 -8.01
N ASP A 407 2.00 24.35 -7.22
CA ASP A 407 3.27 23.64 -7.15
C ASP A 407 3.35 22.68 -5.93
N CYS A 408 2.21 22.43 -5.25
CA CYS A 408 2.17 21.66 -3.99
C CYS A 408 2.71 20.23 -4.10
N PHE A 409 2.74 19.64 -5.29
CA PHE A 409 3.34 18.31 -5.53
C PHE A 409 4.83 18.37 -5.86
N ASP A 410 5.36 19.55 -6.20
CA ASP A 410 6.77 19.74 -6.59
C ASP A 410 7.66 19.87 -5.35
N VAL A 411 8.02 18.74 -4.77
CA VAL A 411 8.86 18.69 -3.56
C VAL A 411 10.24 18.10 -3.87
N PRO A 412 11.29 18.46 -3.11
CA PRO A 412 12.61 17.88 -3.28
C PRO A 412 12.61 16.36 -3.16
N ALA A 413 13.45 15.69 -3.93
CA ALA A 413 13.63 14.25 -3.89
C ALA A 413 13.91 13.76 -2.44
N GLY A 414 13.21 12.74 -2.01
CA GLY A 414 13.31 12.18 -0.65
C GLY A 414 12.50 12.93 0.41
N THR A 415 11.64 13.87 0.00
CA THR A 415 10.63 14.50 0.85
C THR A 415 9.24 14.16 0.35
N TYR A 416 8.22 14.45 1.17
CA TYR A 416 6.81 14.19 0.82
C TYR A 416 6.04 15.51 0.83
N PRO A 417 5.07 15.71 -0.11
CA PRO A 417 4.20 16.87 -0.11
C PRO A 417 3.43 17.00 1.22
N ASP A 418 3.33 18.22 1.75
CA ASP A 418 2.50 18.52 2.92
C ASP A 418 1.08 18.89 2.47
N ILE A 419 0.35 17.93 1.93
CA ILE A 419 -1.00 18.05 1.43
C ILE A 419 -1.93 17.29 2.38
N PRO A 420 -2.86 17.96 3.11
CA PRO A 420 -3.80 17.30 4.00
C PRO A 420 -4.94 16.60 3.26
N ASP A 421 -5.19 16.99 2.00
CA ASP A 421 -6.29 16.49 1.18
C ASP A 421 -5.98 15.12 0.60
N SER A 422 -6.98 14.25 0.51
CA SER A 422 -6.84 12.92 -0.08
C SER A 422 -8.18 12.41 -0.61
N LEU A 423 -8.20 11.89 -1.83
CA LEU A 423 -9.39 11.37 -2.49
C LEU A 423 -9.17 9.94 -2.98
N GLY A 424 -10.05 9.03 -2.57
CA GLY A 424 -10.22 7.73 -3.17
C GLY A 424 -11.49 7.69 -4.01
N LEU A 425 -11.41 7.18 -5.22
CA LEU A 425 -12.56 6.90 -6.10
C LEU A 425 -12.65 5.40 -6.29
N VAL A 426 -13.75 4.78 -5.88
CA VAL A 426 -13.98 3.33 -5.97
C VAL A 426 -15.29 3.09 -6.72
N SER A 427 -15.24 2.32 -7.80
CA SER A 427 -16.43 2.00 -8.59
C SER A 427 -16.50 0.50 -8.88
N GLU A 428 -17.63 -0.13 -8.58
CA GLU A 428 -17.93 -1.50 -9.07
C GLU A 428 -18.25 -1.54 -10.56
N GLY A 429 -18.60 -0.39 -11.14
CA GLY A 429 -18.66 -0.16 -12.59
C GLY A 429 -17.33 0.36 -13.16
N ASN A 430 -17.43 1.22 -14.12
CA ASN A 430 -16.30 1.92 -14.73
C ASN A 430 -16.06 3.28 -14.06
N ILE A 431 -14.82 3.76 -14.14
CA ILE A 431 -14.55 5.18 -13.93
C ILE A 431 -14.17 5.74 -15.30
N MET A 432 -14.99 6.64 -15.83
CA MET A 432 -14.77 7.16 -17.17
C MET A 432 -14.67 8.68 -17.20
N ILE A 433 -13.90 9.21 -18.16
CA ILE A 433 -13.86 10.64 -18.48
C ILE A 433 -14.90 10.89 -19.55
N ASP A 434 -15.78 11.86 -19.28
CA ASP A 434 -16.84 12.29 -20.20
C ASP A 434 -16.26 12.85 -21.50
N ASP A 435 -16.95 12.58 -22.62
CA ASP A 435 -16.62 13.12 -23.93
C ASP A 435 -17.40 14.42 -24.16
N ASN A 436 -16.95 15.52 -23.57
CA ASN A 436 -17.56 16.83 -23.73
C ASN A 436 -17.43 17.34 -25.19
N TYR A 437 -18.34 16.91 -26.02
CA TYR A 437 -18.40 17.25 -27.45
C TYR A 437 -18.56 18.76 -27.76
N GLU A 438 -19.00 19.55 -26.78
CA GLU A 438 -19.33 20.96 -27.00
C GLU A 438 -18.12 21.91 -27.02
N THR A 439 -16.96 21.45 -26.56
CA THR A 439 -15.74 22.25 -26.61
C THR A 439 -14.71 21.58 -27.51
N ASN A 440 -14.74 21.92 -28.81
CA ASN A 440 -13.70 21.56 -29.81
C ASN A 440 -12.29 22.13 -29.45
N LEU A 441 -11.94 22.28 -28.19
CA LEU A 441 -10.66 22.76 -27.70
C LEU A 441 -9.91 21.58 -27.07
N LEU A 442 -8.62 21.51 -27.33
CA LEU A 442 -7.69 20.61 -26.65
C LEU A 442 -7.71 20.96 -25.17
N ASN A 443 -8.54 20.29 -24.40
CA ASN A 443 -8.66 20.54 -22.96
C ASN A 443 -7.70 19.62 -22.21
N ASP A 444 -6.89 20.22 -21.35
CA ASP A 444 -6.15 19.49 -20.31
C ASP A 444 -7.12 19.13 -19.18
N LEU A 445 -6.93 17.96 -18.60
CA LEU A 445 -7.69 17.48 -17.46
C LEU A 445 -6.72 17.08 -16.35
N GLU A 446 -6.97 17.58 -15.14
CA GLU A 446 -6.20 17.19 -13.95
C GLU A 446 -7.09 16.49 -12.92
N ILE A 447 -6.60 15.33 -12.43
CA ILE A 447 -7.28 14.51 -11.44
C ILE A 447 -6.31 14.25 -10.27
N ASN A 448 -6.66 14.72 -9.08
CA ASN A 448 -5.93 14.43 -7.85
C ASN A 448 -6.71 13.36 -7.07
N ALA A 449 -6.46 12.08 -7.35
CA ALA A 449 -7.17 10.97 -6.73
C ALA A 449 -6.45 9.63 -6.88
N ILE A 450 -6.76 8.71 -5.98
CA ILE A 450 -6.49 7.28 -6.11
C ILE A 450 -7.73 6.67 -6.75
N ILE A 451 -7.59 6.12 -7.95
CA ILE A 451 -8.69 5.65 -8.81
C ILE A 451 -8.75 4.12 -8.78
N MET A 452 -9.90 3.54 -8.43
CA MET A 452 -10.12 2.09 -8.42
C MET A 452 -11.39 1.73 -9.21
N ALA A 453 -11.22 1.18 -10.42
CA ALA A 453 -12.29 0.72 -11.30
C ALA A 453 -12.38 -0.81 -11.27
N LEU A 454 -13.36 -1.36 -10.56
CA LEU A 454 -13.52 -2.79 -10.29
C LEU A 454 -14.44 -3.50 -11.28
N GLY A 455 -15.35 -2.77 -11.95
CA GLY A 455 -16.21 -3.35 -13.00
C GLY A 455 -15.37 -3.75 -14.21
N THR A 456 -14.75 -2.77 -14.83
CA THR A 456 -13.83 -3.01 -15.94
C THR A 456 -12.63 -2.06 -15.91
N SER A 457 -12.82 -0.76 -16.22
CA SER A 457 -11.68 0.12 -16.51
C SER A 457 -11.86 1.56 -16.05
N PHE A 458 -10.70 2.25 -15.97
CA PHE A 458 -10.61 3.69 -16.15
C PHE A 458 -10.34 4.00 -17.62
N TYR A 459 -11.17 4.82 -18.26
CA TYR A 459 -11.02 5.16 -19.67
C TYR A 459 -11.62 6.52 -20.02
N TYR A 460 -11.26 7.06 -21.20
CA TYR A 460 -11.88 8.24 -21.79
C TYR A 460 -12.93 7.80 -22.83
N GLU A 461 -14.16 8.29 -22.75
CA GLU A 461 -15.25 7.90 -23.63
C GLU A 461 -14.94 8.20 -25.12
N GLY A 462 -14.37 9.37 -25.40
CA GLY A 462 -13.97 9.80 -26.75
C GLY A 462 -12.62 9.29 -27.23
N TRP A 463 -12.01 8.28 -26.57
CA TRP A 463 -10.64 7.81 -26.80
C TRP A 463 -10.27 7.56 -28.27
N LYS A 464 -11.26 7.19 -29.10
CA LYS A 464 -11.06 6.74 -30.47
C LYS A 464 -11.10 7.87 -31.51
N TYR A 465 -11.84 8.94 -31.23
CA TYR A 465 -12.17 9.94 -32.21
C TYR A 465 -11.75 11.36 -31.84
N ASN A 466 -11.81 11.73 -30.59
CA ASN A 466 -11.64 13.10 -30.16
C ASN A 466 -10.21 13.36 -29.64
N MET A 467 -9.58 14.39 -30.20
CA MET A 467 -8.24 14.83 -29.79
C MET A 467 -8.39 15.70 -28.53
N GLN A 468 -7.66 15.37 -27.47
CA GLN A 468 -7.62 16.12 -26.23
C GLN A 468 -6.19 16.58 -25.89
N GLY A 469 -6.02 17.36 -24.83
CA GLY A 469 -4.75 17.84 -24.34
C GLY A 469 -3.97 16.80 -23.51
N ILE A 470 -3.58 17.19 -22.31
CA ILE A 470 -2.85 16.34 -21.34
C ILE A 470 -3.83 15.88 -20.26
N LEU A 471 -3.80 14.60 -19.94
CA LEU A 471 -4.42 14.02 -18.76
C LEU A 471 -3.35 13.89 -17.70
N THR A 472 -3.36 14.83 -16.75
CA THR A 472 -2.49 14.76 -15.57
C THR A 472 -3.23 14.07 -14.43
N VAL A 473 -2.65 13.03 -13.87
CA VAL A 473 -3.19 12.37 -12.68
C VAL A 473 -2.13 12.33 -11.60
N HIS A 474 -2.38 13.04 -10.51
CA HIS A 474 -1.59 12.92 -9.28
C HIS A 474 -2.26 11.90 -8.36
N GLY A 475 -1.78 10.66 -8.38
CA GLY A 475 -2.39 9.58 -7.61
C GLY A 475 -2.01 8.20 -8.09
N SER A 476 -2.99 7.33 -8.23
CA SER A 476 -2.83 5.91 -8.56
C SER A 476 -3.94 5.42 -9.46
N PHE A 477 -3.66 4.39 -10.25
CA PHE A 477 -4.64 3.69 -11.07
C PHE A 477 -4.72 2.22 -10.67
N ILE A 478 -5.87 1.81 -10.19
CA ILE A 478 -6.20 0.42 -9.91
C ILE A 478 -7.39 0.05 -10.80
N GLN A 479 -7.24 -0.96 -11.65
CA GLN A 479 -8.31 -1.33 -12.58
C GLN A 479 -8.32 -2.84 -12.86
N LYS A 480 -9.52 -3.37 -13.08
CA LYS A 480 -9.68 -4.77 -13.44
C LYS A 480 -9.13 -5.07 -14.82
N GLN A 481 -9.44 -4.24 -15.80
CA GLN A 481 -8.85 -4.29 -17.14
C GLN A 481 -8.30 -2.92 -17.52
N ARG A 482 -7.25 -2.91 -18.29
CA ARG A 482 -6.66 -1.67 -18.76
C ARG A 482 -7.56 -0.97 -19.76
N GLY A 483 -7.92 0.30 -19.50
CA GLY A 483 -8.78 1.11 -20.36
C GLY A 483 -8.01 2.06 -21.29
N PRO A 484 -8.57 2.42 -22.44
CA PRO A 484 -7.97 3.35 -23.37
C PRO A 484 -8.26 4.81 -22.96
N VAL A 485 -7.25 5.67 -23.03
CA VAL A 485 -7.42 7.12 -22.90
C VAL A 485 -7.07 7.88 -24.19
N GLY A 486 -6.62 7.16 -25.23
CA GLY A 486 -6.31 7.69 -26.53
C GLY A 486 -5.66 6.65 -27.43
N THR A 487 -5.44 7.01 -28.69
CA THR A 487 -4.77 6.18 -29.70
C THR A 487 -3.52 6.87 -30.24
N PHE A 488 -2.56 6.05 -30.67
CA PHE A 488 -1.33 6.52 -31.32
C PHE A 488 -0.87 5.52 -32.38
N ASN A 489 -0.02 6.00 -33.26
CA ASN A 489 0.65 5.18 -34.26
C ASN A 489 2.11 5.66 -34.43
N SER A 490 2.81 5.19 -35.46
CA SER A 490 4.19 5.59 -35.75
C SER A 490 4.38 7.10 -36.01
N TRP A 491 3.31 7.85 -36.21
CA TRP A 491 3.31 9.30 -36.41
C TRP A 491 2.98 10.10 -35.15
N GLY A 492 2.71 9.43 -34.02
CA GLY A 492 2.34 10.03 -32.75
C GLY A 492 0.89 9.83 -32.36
N LYS A 493 0.39 10.67 -31.44
CA LYS A 493 -0.99 10.64 -30.93
C LYS A 493 -1.99 10.91 -32.06
N GLN A 494 -3.04 10.10 -32.14
CA GLN A 494 -4.10 10.19 -33.14
C GLN A 494 -5.43 10.67 -32.55
N SER A 495 -5.69 10.34 -31.27
CA SER A 495 -6.92 10.74 -30.55
C SER A 495 -6.67 10.65 -29.03
N GLY A 496 -7.63 11.14 -28.25
CA GLY A 496 -7.62 11.11 -26.79
C GLY A 496 -6.56 12.00 -26.16
N TYR A 497 -6.20 11.68 -24.94
CA TYR A 497 -5.26 12.43 -24.12
C TYR A 497 -3.80 11.96 -24.31
N THR A 498 -2.86 12.89 -24.08
CA THR A 498 -1.48 12.55 -23.73
C THR A 498 -1.44 12.29 -22.23
N LYS A 499 -0.82 11.19 -21.80
CA LYS A 499 -0.76 10.77 -20.39
C LYS A 499 0.38 11.48 -19.67
N ASP A 500 0.07 12.00 -18.48
CA ASP A 500 1.03 12.49 -17.48
C ASP A 500 0.63 11.91 -16.11
N TYR A 501 1.09 10.68 -15.83
CA TYR A 501 0.70 9.94 -14.65
C TYR A 501 1.77 10.06 -13.58
N GLN A 502 1.48 10.84 -12.56
CA GLN A 502 2.37 11.14 -11.46
C GLN A 502 1.90 10.43 -10.18
N PHE A 503 2.76 9.56 -9.66
CA PHE A 503 2.46 8.90 -8.39
C PHE A 503 2.45 9.90 -7.25
N ASP A 504 1.41 9.85 -6.42
CA ASP A 504 1.39 10.61 -5.19
C ASP A 504 2.38 10.00 -4.18
N THR A 505 3.55 10.62 -4.07
CA THR A 505 4.65 10.11 -3.24
C THR A 505 4.29 10.03 -1.76
N ARG A 506 3.24 10.72 -1.29
CA ARG A 506 2.71 10.56 0.08
C ARG A 506 2.26 9.14 0.35
N MET A 507 1.83 8.39 -0.69
CA MET A 507 1.41 6.99 -0.64
C MET A 507 2.60 6.02 -0.67
N SER A 508 3.85 6.50 -0.66
CA SER A 508 5.01 5.61 -0.60
C SER A 508 5.08 4.88 0.73
N ILE A 509 5.46 3.60 0.68
CA ILE A 509 5.66 2.75 1.86
C ILE A 509 6.70 3.32 2.83
N ASP A 510 7.65 4.10 2.30
CA ASP A 510 8.71 4.74 3.09
C ASP A 510 8.23 6.02 3.80
N ASN A 511 7.01 6.49 3.51
CA ASN A 511 6.45 7.66 4.18
C ASN A 511 6.12 7.35 5.65
N PRO A 512 6.75 8.01 6.64
CA PRO A 512 6.53 7.73 8.06
C PRO A 512 5.10 8.02 8.54
N VAL A 513 4.35 8.85 7.80
CA VAL A 513 2.96 9.22 8.10
C VAL A 513 1.94 8.61 7.13
N LEU A 514 2.33 7.59 6.37
CA LEU A 514 1.51 6.94 5.34
C LEU A 514 0.06 6.69 5.80
N GLY A 515 -0.15 6.05 6.95
CA GLY A 515 -1.50 5.79 7.47
C GLY A 515 -2.35 7.03 7.76
N GLN A 516 -1.73 8.22 7.81
CA GLN A 516 -2.44 9.48 8.05
C GLN A 516 -2.83 10.19 6.75
N VAL A 517 -2.23 9.82 5.61
CA VAL A 517 -2.48 10.48 4.31
C VAL A 517 -3.37 9.67 3.39
N LEU A 518 -3.59 8.40 3.68
CA LEU A 518 -4.51 7.55 2.92
C LEU A 518 -5.95 8.08 2.96
N PRO A 519 -6.73 7.93 1.86
CA PRO A 519 -8.16 8.16 1.91
C PRO A 519 -8.83 7.24 2.93
N PRO A 520 -9.84 7.70 3.68
CA PRO A 520 -10.52 6.89 4.68
C PRO A 520 -11.14 5.62 4.07
N TYR A 521 -10.93 4.48 4.71
CA TYR A 521 -11.52 3.18 4.29
C TYR A 521 -11.25 2.79 2.83
N PHE A 522 -10.23 3.35 2.19
CA PHE A 522 -9.85 2.92 0.83
C PHE A 522 -9.45 1.45 0.84
N PRO A 523 -9.89 0.65 -0.17
CA PRO A 523 -9.70 -0.81 -0.17
C PRO A 523 -8.25 -1.25 -0.02
N THR A 524 -8.07 -2.38 0.65
CA THR A 524 -6.76 -2.98 0.97
C THR A 524 -6.63 -4.35 0.33
N THR A 525 -5.40 -4.87 0.27
CA THR A 525 -5.13 -6.23 -0.24
C THR A 525 -5.43 -7.31 0.81
N GLY A 526 -5.79 -6.94 2.03
CA GLY A 526 -5.94 -7.84 3.17
C GLY A 526 -4.63 -8.40 3.72
N LYS A 527 -3.48 -8.01 3.20
CA LYS A 527 -2.15 -8.46 3.63
C LYS A 527 -1.43 -7.40 4.43
N TYR A 528 -0.58 -7.83 5.34
CA TYR A 528 0.29 -6.93 6.11
C TYR A 528 1.70 -6.95 5.58
N ILE A 529 2.27 -5.77 5.30
CA ILE A 529 3.65 -5.59 4.87
C ILE A 529 4.52 -5.08 6.01
N LYS A 530 5.77 -5.58 6.06
CA LYS A 530 6.74 -5.19 7.09
C LYS A 530 7.42 -3.88 6.68
N LEU A 531 7.21 -2.81 7.46
CA LEU A 531 7.88 -1.51 7.24
C LEU A 531 9.31 -1.52 7.78
N TYR A 532 9.52 -2.15 8.92
CA TYR A 532 10.85 -2.40 9.45
C TYR A 532 10.86 -3.68 10.29
N TRP A 533 12.05 -4.17 10.49
CA TRP A 533 12.34 -5.32 11.31
C TRP A 533 13.68 -5.09 12.04
N LYS A 534 13.74 -5.34 13.34
CA LYS A 534 14.94 -5.19 14.14
C LYS A 534 14.99 -6.18 15.29
N GLU A 535 16.21 -6.62 15.64
CA GLU A 535 16.46 -7.33 16.90
C GLU A 535 16.50 -6.31 18.05
N VAL A 536 15.80 -6.61 19.15
CA VAL A 536 15.77 -5.78 20.37
C VAL A 536 16.60 -6.48 21.44
N TYR A 537 17.55 -5.77 22.04
CA TYR A 537 18.48 -6.30 23.05
C TYR A 537 18.04 -5.95 24.46
#